data_ca77d8c7b82866525045390ef5e02db7
#
_entry.id   ca77d8c7b82866525045390ef5e02db7
#
_cell.length_a   1.000
_cell.length_b   1.000
_cell.length_c   1.000
_cell.angle_alpha   90.00
_cell.angle_beta   90.00
_cell.angle_gamma   90.00
#
_symmetry.space_group_name_H-M   'P 1'
#
loop_
_entity.id
_entity.type
_entity.pdbx_description
1 polymer ?
#
loop_
_entity_poly.entity_id
_entity_poly.type
_entity_poly.pdbx_seq_one_letter_code
_entity_poly.pdbx_strand_id
1 'polypeptide(L)'
;MTIKNFIADLSQIYFNLKLSLKQFYQNSDFYDNKISKTNEITFGYKPSPYLLSSIVKYQKKKYKIEDFALESIWQNDLKSEEFEKLNNFFWFFSLDLKSSKRTTQTVIDNWINENHRYNKKSWDFNITSKRIISWLSNHQLTYEDCEEEFKKKFNQSVQKQTNHLLYEIKNLSEVENRIVGCAAIILTGLSYKEENKYLANGLTLLKKIIKSSIDNQGFPKSRNIKQLIFYLKYFILIREWFKESQNIIPEYIDETIYYLGQSYAFIWQNINQDLLFNGNNISNNNEFDQYLKRHGYVFKNESKEIAGYAVLKNKKIILTMDIGGSPTNNFSKFYQSGALSFEVFSNGKKLITNSGYFPNNKNKLHKLSKSTALQSTLSIEDHSSCDYRKLDKSNLIVDKRIHIIKKNLVSEDNYWKISGAHNGYLRKFQTIHEREIEFYPEQIKFIGFDKLLRKDNSREIKFDIRFHLEPNSKAMKTQDNKSILIELEDEGWKFSCDNFDINIDNGLYLGNKNSYKDNQNICISGISKDDSQIIRWEITKI
;
A
#
# COMPACT_ATOMS: atom_id res chain seq x y z
N MET A 1 -10.35 -32.77 17.01
CA MET A 1 -9.31 -31.69 16.99
C MET A 1 -8.24 -32.12 16.01
N THR A 2 -8.10 -31.50 14.86
CA THR A 2 -7.17 -31.97 13.82
C THR A 2 -5.73 -31.61 14.21
N ILE A 3 -4.75 -32.48 13.88
CA ILE A 3 -3.31 -32.28 14.14
C ILE A 3 -2.84 -30.89 13.70
N LYS A 4 -3.44 -30.33 12.64
CA LYS A 4 -3.17 -28.95 12.18
C LYS A 4 -3.55 -27.87 13.20
N ASN A 5 -4.66 -28.04 13.93
CA ASN A 5 -5.07 -27.06 14.96
C ASN A 5 -4.13 -27.13 16.17
N PHE A 6 -3.71 -28.32 16.56
CA PHE A 6 -2.75 -28.51 17.66
C PHE A 6 -1.37 -27.89 17.36
N ILE A 7 -0.86 -28.05 16.13
CA ILE A 7 0.40 -27.40 15.69
C ILE A 7 0.25 -25.88 15.65
N ALA A 8 -0.91 -25.37 15.22
CA ALA A 8 -1.19 -23.93 15.21
C ALA A 8 -1.23 -23.36 16.63
N ASP A 9 -1.85 -24.07 17.58
CA ASP A 9 -1.93 -23.67 18.99
C ASP A 9 -0.55 -23.69 19.65
N LEU A 10 0.27 -24.72 19.41
CA LEU A 10 1.65 -24.77 19.88
C LEU A 10 2.51 -23.64 19.33
N SER A 11 2.36 -23.33 18.05
CA SER A 11 3.09 -22.22 17.42
C SER A 11 2.68 -20.87 18.00
N GLN A 12 1.41 -20.70 18.35
CA GLN A 12 0.88 -19.50 19.01
C GLN A 12 1.40 -19.36 20.45
N ILE A 13 1.46 -20.47 21.21
CA ILE A 13 2.02 -20.49 22.56
C ILE A 13 3.50 -20.11 22.51
N TYR A 14 4.28 -20.74 21.62
CA TYR A 14 5.69 -20.40 21.42
C TYR A 14 5.91 -18.94 21.06
N PHE A 15 5.09 -18.41 20.15
CA PHE A 15 5.15 -17.01 19.75
C PHE A 15 4.84 -16.06 20.91
N ASN A 16 3.81 -16.37 21.70
CA ASN A 16 3.44 -15.58 22.89
C ASN A 16 4.54 -15.60 23.97
N LEU A 17 5.15 -16.77 24.21
CA LEU A 17 6.28 -16.90 25.13
C LEU A 17 7.49 -16.07 24.67
N LYS A 18 7.83 -16.15 23.39
CA LYS A 18 8.91 -15.34 22.80
C LYS A 18 8.64 -13.84 22.94
N LEU A 19 7.40 -13.40 22.74
CA LEU A 19 7.01 -11.99 22.94
C LEU A 19 7.12 -11.57 24.40
N SER A 20 6.67 -12.42 25.34
CA SER A 20 6.75 -12.14 26.77
C SER A 20 8.20 -12.05 27.25
N LEU A 21 9.06 -12.99 26.83
CA LEU A 21 10.49 -12.96 27.15
C LEU A 21 11.18 -11.71 26.57
N LYS A 22 10.83 -11.33 25.34
CA LYS A 22 11.33 -10.11 24.71
C LYS A 22 10.90 -8.87 25.52
N GLN A 23 9.64 -8.78 25.93
CA GLN A 23 9.15 -7.66 26.74
C GLN A 23 9.81 -7.59 28.09
N PHE A 24 9.99 -8.74 28.77
CA PHE A 24 10.71 -8.82 30.03
C PHE A 24 12.15 -8.29 29.89
N TYR A 25 12.87 -8.74 28.83
CA TYR A 25 14.21 -8.24 28.54
C TYR A 25 14.24 -6.73 28.26
N GLN A 26 13.29 -6.22 27.45
CA GLN A 26 13.24 -4.79 27.10
C GLN A 26 12.88 -3.88 28.27
N ASN A 27 12.18 -4.39 29.28
CA ASN A 27 11.85 -3.66 30.49
C ASN A 27 12.97 -3.72 31.56
N SER A 28 14.06 -4.44 31.28
CA SER A 28 15.17 -4.60 32.23
C SER A 28 16.17 -3.45 32.16
N ASP A 29 16.84 -3.17 33.28
CA ASP A 29 17.96 -2.21 33.33
C ASP A 29 19.10 -2.62 32.39
N PHE A 30 19.28 -3.91 32.14
CA PHE A 30 20.28 -4.40 31.20
C PHE A 30 20.02 -3.91 29.77
N TYR A 31 18.76 -3.94 29.34
CA TYR A 31 18.38 -3.41 28.03
C TYR A 31 18.54 -1.88 27.97
N ASP A 32 18.07 -1.19 29.01
CA ASP A 32 18.18 0.26 29.10
C ASP A 32 19.64 0.72 29.05
N ASN A 33 20.53 0.09 29.81
CA ASN A 33 21.97 0.36 29.81
C ASN A 33 22.61 0.07 28.45
N LYS A 34 22.14 -0.95 27.72
CA LYS A 34 22.63 -1.30 26.39
C LYS A 34 22.32 -0.22 25.35
N ILE A 35 21.06 0.28 25.33
CA ILE A 35 20.65 1.30 24.36
C ILE A 35 21.11 2.71 24.76
N SER A 36 21.39 2.95 26.06
CA SER A 36 21.87 4.23 26.60
C SER A 36 23.34 4.50 26.35
N LYS A 37 24.07 3.59 25.69
CA LYS A 37 25.47 3.82 25.27
C LYS A 37 25.49 4.87 24.17
N THR A 38 25.69 6.12 24.56
CA THR A 38 25.71 7.29 23.69
C THR A 38 27.06 8.00 23.84
N ASN A 39 27.48 8.71 22.80
CA ASN A 39 28.68 9.53 22.80
C ASN A 39 28.30 11.01 22.92
N GLU A 40 29.23 11.81 23.39
CA GLU A 40 29.08 13.26 23.27
C GLU A 40 29.34 13.65 21.82
N ILE A 41 28.33 14.14 21.15
CA ILE A 41 28.35 14.44 19.71
C ILE A 41 27.58 15.72 19.43
N THR A 42 27.98 16.37 18.35
CA THR A 42 27.37 17.62 17.90
C THR A 42 26.38 17.38 16.78
N PHE A 43 25.22 18.01 16.86
CA PHE A 43 24.25 18.03 15.80
C PHE A 43 24.72 18.92 14.64
N GLY A 44 25.29 18.30 13.61
CA GLY A 44 25.91 18.97 12.47
C GLY A 44 24.96 19.23 11.31
N TYR A 45 24.46 18.17 10.65
CA TYR A 45 23.52 18.32 9.55
C TYR A 45 22.09 18.51 10.05
N LYS A 46 21.44 19.55 9.55
CA LYS A 46 20.09 19.99 9.94
C LYS A 46 19.17 19.92 8.72
N PRO A 47 18.36 18.86 8.60
CA PRO A 47 17.52 18.64 7.42
C PRO A 47 16.39 19.65 7.29
N SER A 48 16.09 20.09 6.08
CA SER A 48 14.99 21.02 5.81
C SER A 48 13.62 20.34 5.96
N PRO A 49 12.70 20.91 6.76
CA PRO A 49 11.40 20.29 7.02
C PRO A 49 10.56 20.09 5.75
N TYR A 50 10.72 20.96 4.74
CA TYR A 50 9.94 20.87 3.51
C TYR A 50 10.21 19.62 2.68
N LEU A 51 11.34 18.92 2.88
CA LEU A 51 11.65 17.66 2.21
C LEU A 51 10.62 16.57 2.54
N LEU A 52 9.96 16.66 3.69
CA LEU A 52 8.90 15.73 4.07
C LEU A 52 7.53 16.08 3.51
N SER A 53 7.38 17.16 2.75
CA SER A 53 6.09 17.61 2.23
C SER A 53 5.36 16.58 1.36
N SER A 54 6.10 15.63 0.76
CA SER A 54 5.52 14.52 -0.02
C SER A 54 5.00 13.36 0.83
N ILE A 55 5.48 13.25 2.07
CA ILE A 55 5.20 12.13 3.00
C ILE A 55 4.17 12.56 4.02
N VAL A 56 4.39 13.72 4.63
CA VAL A 56 3.51 14.30 5.64
C VAL A 56 2.53 15.24 4.94
N LYS A 57 1.25 14.94 5.02
CA LYS A 57 0.21 15.89 4.57
C LYS A 57 0.17 17.04 5.55
N TYR A 58 0.74 18.17 5.16
CA TYR A 58 0.62 19.40 5.93
C TYR A 58 -0.81 19.91 5.88
N GLN A 59 -1.34 20.29 7.02
CA GLN A 59 -2.51 21.14 7.02
C GLN A 59 -2.10 22.51 6.41
N LYS A 60 -2.90 23.03 5.48
CA LYS A 60 -2.64 24.36 4.87
C LYS A 60 -2.54 25.46 5.93
N LYS A 61 -3.30 25.31 7.03
CA LYS A 61 -3.26 26.21 8.18
C LYS A 61 -2.11 25.79 9.11
N LYS A 62 -1.21 26.71 9.37
CA LYS A 62 -0.16 26.57 10.40
C LYS A 62 -0.72 26.98 11.74
N TYR A 63 -0.26 26.31 12.79
CA TYR A 63 -0.67 26.54 14.17
C TYR A 63 0.54 27.03 14.97
N LYS A 64 0.30 27.86 15.97
CA LYS A 64 1.29 28.16 16.99
C LYS A 64 1.25 27.10 18.08
N ILE A 65 2.39 26.75 18.65
CA ILE A 65 2.44 25.75 19.71
C ILE A 65 1.69 26.20 20.96
N GLU A 66 1.63 27.50 21.18
CA GLU A 66 0.92 28.15 22.28
C GLU A 66 -0.61 27.98 22.20
N ASP A 67 -1.13 27.65 21.00
CA ASP A 67 -2.57 27.41 20.79
C ASP A 67 -3.01 26.03 21.33
N PHE A 68 -2.06 25.18 21.78
CA PHE A 68 -2.35 23.85 22.31
C PHE A 68 -2.37 23.87 23.84
N ALA A 69 -3.33 23.16 24.43
CA ALA A 69 -3.39 22.94 25.88
C ALA A 69 -2.31 21.90 26.30
N LEU A 70 -1.09 22.37 26.56
CA LEU A 70 0.07 21.50 26.77
C LEU A 70 0.12 20.84 28.15
N GLU A 71 -0.60 21.37 29.14
CA GLU A 71 -0.50 20.93 30.55
C GLU A 71 -1.01 19.48 30.80
N SER A 72 -1.82 18.96 29.89
CA SER A 72 -2.41 17.61 30.01
C SER A 72 -2.09 16.66 28.83
N ILE A 73 -1.21 17.07 27.94
CA ILE A 73 -0.93 16.32 26.68
C ILE A 73 -0.54 14.86 26.95
N TRP A 74 0.24 14.59 28.01
CA TRP A 74 0.77 13.25 28.32
C TRP A 74 -0.09 12.46 29.30
N GLN A 75 -1.07 13.09 29.93
CA GLN A 75 -1.85 12.53 31.05
C GLN A 75 -3.17 11.88 30.64
N ASN A 76 -3.61 11.99 29.40
CA ASN A 76 -4.91 11.51 28.96
C ASN A 76 -4.85 10.05 28.48
N ASP A 77 -5.88 9.26 28.82
CA ASP A 77 -6.17 7.94 28.23
C ASP A 77 -6.62 8.10 26.77
N LEU A 78 -5.65 8.38 25.90
CA LEU A 78 -5.87 8.61 24.49
C LEU A 78 -6.21 7.29 23.78
N LYS A 79 -7.12 7.36 22.82
CA LYS A 79 -7.33 6.25 21.89
C LYS A 79 -6.03 5.93 21.16
N SER A 80 -5.84 4.66 20.79
CA SER A 80 -4.59 4.18 20.18
C SER A 80 -4.08 5.04 19.00
N GLU A 81 -4.99 5.55 18.16
CA GLU A 81 -4.63 6.39 17.01
C GLU A 81 -4.19 7.80 17.40
N GLU A 82 -4.84 8.39 18.40
CA GLU A 82 -4.49 9.70 18.95
C GLU A 82 -3.16 9.65 19.69
N PHE A 83 -2.95 8.58 20.47
CA PHE A 83 -1.68 8.31 21.14
C PHE A 83 -0.53 8.20 20.14
N GLU A 84 -0.71 7.47 19.02
CA GLU A 84 0.30 7.36 17.98
C GLU A 84 0.61 8.74 17.36
N LYS A 85 -0.42 9.51 17.01
CA LYS A 85 -0.27 10.86 16.41
C LYS A 85 0.47 11.81 17.35
N LEU A 86 0.19 11.75 18.64
CA LEU A 86 0.85 12.58 19.62
C LEU A 86 2.32 12.21 19.78
N ASN A 87 2.62 10.93 20.02
CA ASN A 87 3.96 10.45 20.36
C ASN A 87 4.93 10.35 19.18
N ASN A 88 4.45 10.37 17.92
CA ASN A 88 5.30 10.39 16.74
C ASN A 88 5.79 11.81 16.35
N PHE A 89 5.24 12.85 16.95
CA PHE A 89 5.59 14.26 16.75
C PHE A 89 5.47 14.77 15.30
N PHE A 90 4.85 14.04 14.37
CA PHE A 90 4.68 14.54 13.00
C PHE A 90 3.78 15.79 12.92
N TRP A 91 2.99 16.08 13.95
CA TRP A 91 2.24 17.32 14.06
C TRP A 91 3.14 18.57 14.14
N PHE A 92 4.44 18.44 14.50
CA PHE A 92 5.40 19.54 14.45
C PHE A 92 5.56 20.11 13.04
N PHE A 93 5.38 19.30 11.99
CA PHE A 93 5.37 19.80 10.60
C PHE A 93 4.19 20.73 10.30
N SER A 94 3.18 20.81 11.17
CA SER A 94 2.06 21.75 11.07
C SER A 94 2.28 23.02 11.92
N LEU A 95 3.37 23.11 12.70
CA LEU A 95 3.66 24.30 13.49
C LEU A 95 4.14 25.45 12.60
N ASP A 96 3.77 26.66 13.00
CA ASP A 96 4.37 27.88 12.47
C ASP A 96 5.79 28.02 13.01
N LEU A 97 6.75 28.41 12.16
CA LEU A 97 8.14 28.69 12.56
C LEU A 97 8.24 29.86 13.53
N LYS A 98 7.20 30.69 13.66
CA LYS A 98 7.08 31.73 14.67
C LYS A 98 6.62 31.24 16.04
N SER A 99 6.33 29.93 16.18
CA SER A 99 6.02 29.29 17.46
C SER A 99 7.18 29.47 18.44
N SER A 100 6.85 29.52 19.74
CA SER A 100 7.85 29.61 20.80
C SER A 100 8.79 28.39 20.77
N LYS A 101 10.07 28.62 20.50
CA LYS A 101 11.13 27.60 20.60
C LYS A 101 11.16 27.00 22.00
N ARG A 102 11.13 27.86 23.02
CA ARG A 102 11.15 27.45 24.44
C ARG A 102 10.02 26.52 24.78
N THR A 103 8.77 26.83 24.36
CA THR A 103 7.62 25.98 24.59
C THR A 103 7.75 24.64 23.87
N THR A 104 8.24 24.64 22.60
CA THR A 104 8.48 23.42 21.82
C THR A 104 9.54 22.53 22.48
N GLN A 105 10.62 23.13 22.98
CA GLN A 105 11.68 22.42 23.68
C GLN A 105 11.21 21.87 25.02
N THR A 106 10.38 22.62 25.78
CA THR A 106 9.76 22.14 27.03
C THR A 106 8.87 20.92 26.78
N VAL A 107 8.10 20.90 25.68
CA VAL A 107 7.28 19.73 25.32
C VAL A 107 8.16 18.49 25.07
N ILE A 108 9.29 18.66 24.39
CA ILE A 108 10.24 17.57 24.16
C ILE A 108 10.90 17.14 25.47
N ASP A 109 11.32 18.10 26.30
CA ASP A 109 11.95 17.81 27.59
C ASP A 109 11.02 17.02 28.51
N ASN A 110 9.77 17.42 28.62
CA ASN A 110 8.76 16.70 29.38
C ASN A 110 8.57 15.28 28.82
N TRP A 111 8.51 15.14 27.49
CA TRP A 111 8.41 13.80 26.88
C TRP A 111 9.61 12.92 27.23
N ILE A 112 10.84 13.48 27.16
CA ILE A 112 12.08 12.76 27.49
C ILE A 112 12.06 12.32 28.96
N ASN A 113 11.63 13.19 29.88
CA ASN A 113 11.54 12.88 31.32
C ASN A 113 10.58 11.73 31.59
N GLU A 114 9.37 11.80 31.03
CA GLU A 114 8.33 10.76 31.18
C GLU A 114 8.69 9.43 30.52
N ASN A 115 9.50 9.47 29.45
CA ASN A 115 9.84 8.32 28.63
C ASN A 115 11.34 8.03 28.57
N HIS A 116 12.09 8.38 29.64
CA HIS A 116 13.53 8.17 29.71
C HIS A 116 13.93 6.67 29.66
N ARG A 117 13.04 5.76 30.07
CA ARG A 117 13.17 4.31 29.93
C ARG A 117 12.29 3.79 28.80
N TYR A 118 12.63 2.60 28.29
CA TYR A 118 11.80 1.91 27.32
C TYR A 118 10.37 1.73 27.83
N ASN A 119 9.41 2.11 27.02
CA ASN A 119 7.98 1.85 27.22
C ASN A 119 7.38 1.30 25.93
N LYS A 120 6.73 0.15 26.00
CA LYS A 120 6.21 -0.57 24.82
C LYS A 120 5.30 0.28 23.92
N LYS A 121 4.53 1.22 24.48
CA LYS A 121 3.60 2.06 23.72
C LYS A 121 4.34 3.25 23.08
N SER A 122 5.00 4.07 23.90
CA SER A 122 5.66 5.30 23.42
C SER A 122 6.96 5.04 22.66
N TRP A 123 7.60 3.86 22.84
CA TRP A 123 8.77 3.40 22.10
C TRP A 123 8.43 2.38 21.01
N ASP A 124 7.15 2.28 20.61
CA ASP A 124 6.80 1.52 19.40
C ASP A 124 7.71 1.93 18.24
N PHE A 125 8.12 0.95 17.45
CA PHE A 125 9.13 1.15 16.41
C PHE A 125 8.75 2.23 15.39
N ASN A 126 7.50 2.22 14.90
CA ASN A 126 7.03 3.19 13.92
C ASN A 126 6.89 4.59 14.53
N ILE A 127 6.40 4.67 15.78
CA ILE A 127 6.28 5.91 16.54
C ILE A 127 7.68 6.52 16.76
N THR A 128 8.64 5.73 17.24
CA THR A 128 10.02 6.16 17.50
C THR A 128 10.72 6.63 16.23
N SER A 129 10.57 5.87 15.13
CA SER A 129 11.16 6.24 13.83
C SER A 129 10.67 7.61 13.34
N LYS A 130 9.36 7.81 13.38
CA LYS A 130 8.74 9.09 12.97
C LYS A 130 9.16 10.24 13.92
N ARG A 131 9.23 9.99 15.22
CA ARG A 131 9.64 10.99 16.21
C ARG A 131 11.07 11.48 15.96
N ILE A 132 12.02 10.57 15.73
CA ILE A 132 13.40 10.94 15.39
C ILE A 132 13.41 11.82 14.13
N ILE A 133 12.71 11.39 13.07
CA ILE A 133 12.62 12.18 11.83
C ILE A 133 12.03 13.56 12.12
N SER A 134 10.95 13.63 12.91
CA SER A 134 10.30 14.90 13.23
C SER A 134 11.20 15.83 14.04
N TRP A 135 11.82 15.32 15.09
CA TRP A 135 12.68 16.13 15.95
C TRP A 135 13.87 16.70 15.19
N LEU A 136 14.56 15.89 14.41
CA LEU A 136 15.71 16.32 13.63
C LEU A 136 15.33 17.29 12.50
N SER A 137 14.20 17.04 11.81
CA SER A 137 13.78 17.89 10.69
C SER A 137 13.19 19.23 11.10
N ASN A 138 12.66 19.34 12.31
CA ASN A 138 12.13 20.61 12.84
C ASN A 138 13.15 21.32 13.75
N HIS A 139 14.46 21.16 13.50
CA HIS A 139 15.55 21.64 14.34
C HIS A 139 15.44 23.13 14.73
N GLN A 140 14.85 23.97 13.87
CA GLN A 140 14.65 25.40 14.14
C GLN A 140 13.80 25.64 15.39
N LEU A 141 12.81 24.75 15.65
CA LEU A 141 11.94 24.83 16.83
C LEU A 141 12.43 23.94 17.97
N THR A 142 13.04 22.79 17.62
CA THR A 142 13.35 21.73 18.59
C THR A 142 14.74 21.83 19.20
N TYR A 143 15.70 22.48 18.53
CA TYR A 143 17.11 22.44 18.91
C TYR A 143 17.83 23.77 18.88
N GLU A 144 17.44 24.71 18.00
CA GLU A 144 18.14 26.01 17.91
C GLU A 144 17.84 26.88 19.11
N ASP A 145 18.86 27.64 19.51
CA ASP A 145 18.81 28.63 20.62
C ASP A 145 18.41 28.01 21.98
N CYS A 146 18.62 26.73 22.18
CA CYS A 146 18.37 26.07 23.46
C CYS A 146 19.63 26.02 24.34
N GLU A 147 19.41 25.80 25.65
CA GLU A 147 20.45 25.63 26.64
C GLU A 147 21.31 24.39 26.39
N GLU A 148 22.60 24.42 26.75
CA GLU A 148 23.53 23.31 26.52
C GLU A 148 23.12 22.03 27.23
N GLU A 149 22.52 22.12 28.41
CA GLU A 149 21.98 20.96 29.14
C GLU A 149 20.88 20.26 28.33
N PHE A 150 19.94 21.02 27.75
CA PHE A 150 18.90 20.48 26.90
C PHE A 150 19.49 19.89 25.62
N LYS A 151 20.49 20.53 24.98
CA LYS A 151 21.16 19.95 23.79
C LYS A 151 21.76 18.59 24.08
N LYS A 152 22.46 18.45 25.20
CA LYS A 152 23.05 17.17 25.64
C LYS A 152 21.96 16.11 25.82
N LYS A 153 20.91 16.45 26.54
CA LYS A 153 19.77 15.57 26.82
C LYS A 153 19.03 15.14 25.53
N PHE A 154 18.79 16.10 24.62
CA PHE A 154 18.18 15.85 23.32
C PHE A 154 19.03 14.89 22.48
N ASN A 155 20.33 15.16 22.33
CA ASN A 155 21.26 14.34 21.58
C ASN A 155 21.37 12.91 22.15
N GLN A 156 21.43 12.76 23.45
CA GLN A 156 21.43 11.46 24.12
C GLN A 156 20.13 10.71 23.88
N SER A 157 18.98 11.39 23.95
CA SER A 157 17.67 10.77 23.70
C SER A 157 17.53 10.29 22.25
N VAL A 158 17.95 11.09 21.26
CA VAL A 158 17.93 10.67 19.85
C VAL A 158 18.81 9.45 19.62
N GLN A 159 20.04 9.44 20.16
CA GLN A 159 20.93 8.28 20.05
C GLN A 159 20.37 7.02 20.70
N LYS A 160 19.83 7.16 21.93
CA LYS A 160 19.20 6.05 22.66
C LYS A 160 18.05 5.45 21.87
N GLN A 161 17.18 6.29 21.31
CA GLN A 161 16.08 5.85 20.44
C GLN A 161 16.59 5.18 19.16
N THR A 162 17.64 5.71 18.54
CA THR A 162 18.25 5.10 17.34
C THR A 162 18.88 3.73 17.65
N ASN A 163 19.52 3.58 18.81
CA ASN A 163 20.04 2.29 19.28
C ASN A 163 18.89 1.26 19.46
N HIS A 164 17.73 1.71 19.99
CA HIS A 164 16.53 0.89 20.08
C HIS A 164 16.06 0.46 18.69
N LEU A 165 15.98 1.37 17.70
CA LEU A 165 15.61 1.01 16.32
C LEU A 165 16.55 -0.02 15.70
N LEU A 166 17.87 0.12 15.88
CA LEU A 166 18.86 -0.85 15.38
C LEU A 166 18.68 -2.24 15.97
N TYR A 167 18.26 -2.31 17.23
CA TYR A 167 17.96 -3.58 17.88
C TYR A 167 16.67 -4.22 17.33
N GLU A 168 15.62 -3.42 17.19
CA GLU A 168 14.27 -3.90 16.84
C GLU A 168 14.08 -4.24 15.36
N ILE A 169 14.72 -3.51 14.46
CA ILE A 169 14.47 -3.60 13.00
C ILE A 169 14.62 -5.01 12.43
N LYS A 170 15.50 -5.84 13.05
CA LYS A 170 15.75 -7.21 12.63
C LYS A 170 14.57 -8.15 12.90
N ASN A 171 13.69 -7.78 13.83
CA ASN A 171 12.55 -8.58 14.28
C ASN A 171 11.23 -8.19 13.60
N LEU A 172 11.24 -7.16 12.76
CA LEU A 172 10.05 -6.65 12.10
C LEU A 172 9.79 -7.37 10.79
N SER A 173 8.53 -7.75 10.58
CA SER A 173 8.05 -8.33 9.32
C SER A 173 7.55 -7.28 8.33
N GLU A 174 7.03 -6.15 8.80
CA GLU A 174 6.43 -5.11 7.95
C GLU A 174 7.52 -4.28 7.28
N VAL A 175 7.52 -4.30 5.95
CA VAL A 175 8.55 -3.65 5.12
C VAL A 175 8.47 -2.13 5.24
N GLU A 176 7.27 -1.56 5.28
CA GLU A 176 7.06 -0.12 5.42
C GLU A 176 7.69 0.40 6.72
N ASN A 177 7.44 -0.27 7.85
CA ASN A 177 8.04 0.12 9.13
C ASN A 177 9.57 0.02 9.09
N ARG A 178 10.11 -1.02 8.43
CA ARG A 178 11.56 -1.16 8.27
C ARG A 178 12.17 -0.05 7.42
N ILE A 179 11.49 0.40 6.35
CA ILE A 179 11.94 1.54 5.52
C ILE A 179 11.95 2.82 6.33
N VAL A 180 10.87 3.11 7.08
CA VAL A 180 10.81 4.31 7.96
C VAL A 180 11.91 4.27 9.02
N GLY A 181 12.13 3.09 9.63
CA GLY A 181 13.22 2.91 10.59
C GLY A 181 14.61 3.11 9.98
N CYS A 182 14.85 2.57 8.78
CA CYS A 182 16.10 2.84 8.06
C CYS A 182 16.28 4.33 7.75
N ALA A 183 15.21 5.02 7.34
CA ALA A 183 15.25 6.46 7.09
C ALA A 183 15.62 7.24 8.36
N ALA A 184 15.03 6.90 9.52
CA ALA A 184 15.37 7.52 10.80
C ALA A 184 16.82 7.26 11.21
N ILE A 185 17.30 6.02 11.07
CA ILE A 185 18.68 5.64 11.40
C ILE A 185 19.69 6.36 10.47
N ILE A 186 19.41 6.40 9.16
CA ILE A 186 20.23 7.11 8.18
C ILE A 186 20.27 8.61 8.50
N LEU A 187 19.10 9.22 8.76
CA LEU A 187 19.03 10.63 9.11
C LEU A 187 19.84 10.95 10.38
N THR A 188 19.74 10.11 11.41
CA THR A 188 20.58 10.24 12.62
C THR A 188 22.06 10.18 12.27
N GLY A 189 22.48 9.23 11.41
CA GLY A 189 23.88 9.11 10.99
C GLY A 189 24.38 10.29 10.15
N LEU A 190 23.52 10.90 9.33
CA LEU A 190 23.85 12.12 8.59
C LEU A 190 23.93 13.35 9.51
N SER A 191 23.04 13.43 10.50
CA SER A 191 22.95 14.56 11.44
C SER A 191 24.09 14.56 12.47
N TYR A 192 24.59 13.39 12.84
CA TYR A 192 25.67 13.22 13.81
C TYR A 192 26.88 12.54 13.15
N LYS A 193 27.70 13.33 12.45
CA LYS A 193 28.79 12.84 11.59
C LYS A 193 29.85 11.99 12.32
N GLU A 194 30.06 12.25 13.59
CA GLU A 194 31.03 11.52 14.42
C GLU A 194 30.59 10.06 14.69
N GLU A 195 29.31 9.76 14.49
CA GLU A 195 28.70 8.43 14.69
C GLU A 195 28.49 7.67 13.38
N ASN A 196 29.57 7.39 12.65
CA ASN A 196 29.54 6.67 11.37
C ASN A 196 28.78 5.32 11.42
N LYS A 197 28.65 4.71 12.62
CA LYS A 197 27.95 3.44 12.80
C LYS A 197 26.46 3.50 12.40
N TYR A 198 25.76 4.62 12.65
CA TYR A 198 24.34 4.75 12.30
C TYR A 198 24.16 4.76 10.80
N LEU A 199 24.94 5.59 10.10
CA LEU A 199 24.88 5.70 8.65
C LEU A 199 25.22 4.34 7.98
N ALA A 200 26.32 3.70 8.37
CA ALA A 200 26.77 2.42 7.80
C ALA A 200 25.74 1.30 8.03
N ASN A 201 25.20 1.20 9.25
CA ASN A 201 24.17 0.22 9.56
C ASN A 201 22.85 0.48 8.82
N GLY A 202 22.40 1.75 8.79
CA GLY A 202 21.19 2.16 8.08
C GLY A 202 21.25 1.81 6.59
N LEU A 203 22.36 2.13 5.92
CA LEU A 203 22.57 1.81 4.51
C LEU A 203 22.63 0.29 4.25
N THR A 204 23.31 -0.44 5.11
CA THR A 204 23.38 -1.92 5.00
C THR A 204 21.98 -2.55 5.14
N LEU A 205 21.19 -2.08 6.10
CA LEU A 205 19.82 -2.55 6.31
C LEU A 205 18.91 -2.17 5.14
N LEU A 206 19.01 -0.94 4.63
CA LEU A 206 18.23 -0.47 3.48
C LEU A 206 18.52 -1.33 2.25
N LYS A 207 19.79 -1.61 1.94
CA LYS A 207 20.19 -2.49 0.83
C LYS A 207 19.58 -3.90 0.96
N LYS A 208 19.55 -4.46 2.19
CA LYS A 208 18.88 -5.75 2.45
C LYS A 208 17.36 -5.69 2.23
N ILE A 209 16.71 -4.60 2.62
CA ILE A 209 15.27 -4.41 2.42
C ILE A 209 14.96 -4.35 0.92
N ILE A 210 15.72 -3.57 0.14
CA ILE A 210 15.57 -3.47 -1.31
C ILE A 210 15.59 -4.87 -1.93
N LYS A 211 16.69 -5.61 -1.70
CA LYS A 211 16.88 -6.96 -2.26
C LYS A 211 15.76 -7.93 -1.88
N SER A 212 15.22 -7.82 -0.66
CA SER A 212 14.20 -8.75 -0.18
C SER A 212 12.79 -8.38 -0.63
N SER A 213 12.48 -7.08 -0.89
CA SER A 213 11.10 -6.59 -0.95
C SER A 213 10.70 -5.94 -2.28
N ILE A 214 11.68 -5.62 -3.13
CA ILE A 214 11.47 -5.05 -4.46
C ILE A 214 11.89 -6.11 -5.49
N ASP A 215 11.15 -6.22 -6.59
CA ASP A 215 11.49 -7.09 -7.70
C ASP A 215 12.45 -6.42 -8.70
N ASN A 216 12.82 -7.13 -9.73
CA ASN A 216 13.75 -6.63 -10.77
C ASN A 216 13.13 -5.58 -11.71
N GLN A 217 11.81 -5.37 -11.65
CA GLN A 217 11.13 -4.32 -12.40
C GLN A 217 10.95 -3.04 -11.57
N GLY A 218 11.45 -3.02 -10.32
CA GLY A 218 11.25 -1.91 -9.40
C GLY A 218 9.83 -1.84 -8.83
N PHE A 219 9.18 -2.98 -8.64
CA PHE A 219 7.87 -3.03 -8.03
C PHE A 219 7.94 -3.78 -6.69
N PRO A 220 7.12 -3.43 -5.68
CA PRO A 220 7.03 -4.22 -4.46
C PRO A 220 6.61 -5.66 -4.74
N LYS A 221 7.31 -6.64 -4.16
CA LYS A 221 6.97 -8.08 -4.30
C LYS A 221 5.58 -8.43 -3.81
N SER A 222 4.95 -7.54 -3.06
CA SER A 222 3.54 -7.62 -2.65
C SER A 222 2.55 -7.30 -3.78
N ARG A 223 3.01 -6.72 -4.86
CA ARG A 223 2.20 -6.15 -5.94
C ARG A 223 1.24 -5.05 -5.48
N ASN A 224 1.50 -4.43 -4.32
CA ASN A 224 0.66 -3.37 -3.78
C ASN A 224 1.10 -2.01 -4.33
N ILE A 225 0.20 -1.35 -5.07
CA ILE A 225 0.44 -0.05 -5.71
C ILE A 225 0.73 1.04 -4.66
N LYS A 226 0.04 0.99 -3.52
CA LYS A 226 0.24 1.96 -2.44
C LYS A 226 1.62 1.83 -1.80
N GLN A 227 2.14 0.60 -1.68
CA GLN A 227 3.51 0.37 -1.20
C GLN A 227 4.55 0.89 -2.18
N LEU A 228 4.33 0.76 -3.49
CA LEU A 228 5.21 1.34 -4.51
C LEU A 228 5.40 2.85 -4.28
N ILE A 229 4.30 3.57 -4.14
CA ILE A 229 4.32 5.04 -3.92
C ILE A 229 4.98 5.37 -2.58
N PHE A 230 4.69 4.60 -1.54
CA PHE A 230 5.29 4.78 -0.22
C PHE A 230 6.81 4.56 -0.26
N TYR A 231 7.29 3.51 -0.93
CA TYR A 231 8.72 3.23 -1.04
C TYR A 231 9.43 4.36 -1.80
N LEU A 232 8.89 4.74 -2.97
CA LEU A 232 9.45 5.81 -3.78
C LEU A 232 9.59 7.12 -2.98
N LYS A 233 8.57 7.50 -2.20
CA LYS A 233 8.62 8.69 -1.33
C LYS A 233 9.77 8.65 -0.33
N TYR A 234 9.95 7.53 0.38
CA TYR A 234 11.01 7.42 1.37
C TYR A 234 12.41 7.31 0.76
N PHE A 235 12.55 6.64 -0.39
CA PHE A 235 13.85 6.59 -1.08
C PHE A 235 14.27 7.95 -1.60
N ILE A 236 13.35 8.71 -2.18
CA ILE A 236 13.62 10.11 -2.59
C ILE A 236 13.99 10.96 -1.37
N LEU A 237 13.26 10.84 -0.26
CA LEU A 237 13.58 11.57 0.96
C LEU A 237 15.00 11.29 1.46
N ILE A 238 15.39 10.01 1.52
CA ILE A 238 16.75 9.62 1.91
C ILE A 238 17.77 10.25 0.95
N ARG A 239 17.54 10.15 -0.36
CA ARG A 239 18.41 10.75 -1.37
C ARG A 239 18.57 12.26 -1.21
N GLU A 240 17.48 12.98 -0.99
CA GLU A 240 17.51 14.43 -0.79
C GLU A 240 18.27 14.81 0.49
N TRP A 241 18.19 14.04 1.58
CA TRP A 241 19.02 14.23 2.76
C TRP A 241 20.52 14.04 2.47
N PHE A 242 20.91 13.05 1.67
CA PHE A 242 22.30 12.90 1.22
C PHE A 242 22.77 14.12 0.44
N LYS A 243 21.94 14.58 -0.52
CA LYS A 243 22.25 15.76 -1.34
C LYS A 243 22.38 17.02 -0.49
N GLU A 244 21.44 17.28 0.40
CA GLU A 244 21.43 18.47 1.26
C GLU A 244 22.60 18.46 2.26
N SER A 245 22.96 17.29 2.79
CA SER A 245 24.11 17.12 3.70
C SER A 245 25.48 17.05 2.99
N GLN A 246 25.50 17.18 1.65
CA GLN A 246 26.71 17.09 0.81
C GLN A 246 27.47 15.76 0.97
N ASN A 247 26.76 14.67 1.25
CA ASN A 247 27.34 13.34 1.30
C ASN A 247 27.18 12.63 -0.05
N ILE A 248 28.09 11.68 -0.32
CA ILE A 248 28.02 10.86 -1.54
C ILE A 248 26.78 9.96 -1.48
N ILE A 249 25.92 10.08 -2.49
CA ILE A 249 24.72 9.25 -2.61
C ILE A 249 25.16 7.85 -3.05
N PRO A 250 24.82 6.79 -2.31
CA PRO A 250 25.10 5.42 -2.76
C PRO A 250 24.36 5.10 -4.06
N GLU A 251 25.06 4.60 -5.07
CA GLU A 251 24.54 4.31 -6.42
C GLU A 251 23.24 3.48 -6.40
N TYR A 252 23.17 2.45 -5.53
CA TYR A 252 21.98 1.60 -5.44
C TYR A 252 20.71 2.33 -5.00
N ILE A 253 20.83 3.52 -4.36
CA ILE A 253 19.67 4.36 -4.01
C ILE A 253 19.14 5.03 -5.27
N ASP A 254 20.00 5.61 -6.09
CA ASP A 254 19.62 6.23 -7.38
C ASP A 254 19.03 5.19 -8.32
N GLU A 255 19.63 4.01 -8.42
CA GLU A 255 19.14 2.87 -9.19
C GLU A 255 17.74 2.45 -8.71
N THR A 256 17.55 2.31 -7.40
CA THR A 256 16.25 1.93 -6.83
C THR A 256 15.18 2.98 -7.11
N ILE A 257 15.51 4.27 -6.98
CA ILE A 257 14.59 5.36 -7.30
C ILE A 257 14.21 5.34 -8.79
N TYR A 258 15.18 5.07 -9.66
CA TYR A 258 14.93 4.96 -11.10
C TYR A 258 13.88 3.88 -11.41
N TYR A 259 14.06 2.65 -10.93
CA TYR A 259 13.13 1.56 -11.20
C TYR A 259 11.77 1.74 -10.52
N LEU A 260 11.73 2.18 -9.26
CA LEU A 260 10.48 2.53 -8.58
C LEU A 260 9.74 3.67 -9.32
N GLY A 261 10.48 4.66 -9.81
CA GLY A 261 9.95 5.78 -10.58
C GLY A 261 9.37 5.35 -11.93
N GLN A 262 10.03 4.44 -12.65
CA GLN A 262 9.51 3.83 -13.88
C GLN A 262 8.18 3.11 -13.60
N SER A 263 8.11 2.32 -12.53
CA SER A 263 6.90 1.63 -12.11
C SER A 263 5.79 2.61 -11.69
N TYR A 264 6.15 3.71 -11.03
CA TYR A 264 5.21 4.78 -10.66
C TYR A 264 4.65 5.50 -11.90
N ALA A 265 5.52 5.83 -12.88
CA ALA A 265 5.09 6.42 -14.14
C ALA A 265 4.09 5.51 -14.88
N PHE A 266 4.37 4.22 -14.91
CA PHE A 266 3.50 3.21 -15.53
C PHE A 266 2.11 3.14 -14.88
N ILE A 267 2.06 3.02 -13.53
CA ILE A 267 0.81 2.69 -12.82
C ILE A 267 -0.01 3.92 -12.42
N TRP A 268 0.62 5.10 -12.36
CA TRP A 268 -0.04 6.34 -11.95
C TRP A 268 0.06 7.44 -13.00
N GLN A 269 1.26 7.94 -13.34
CA GLN A 269 1.39 9.13 -14.20
C GLN A 269 0.81 8.93 -15.60
N ASN A 270 0.93 7.72 -16.14
CA ASN A 270 0.36 7.36 -17.42
C ASN A 270 -1.17 7.28 -17.42
N ILE A 271 -1.78 7.04 -16.28
CA ILE A 271 -3.22 6.81 -16.11
C ILE A 271 -3.90 8.05 -15.50
N ASN A 272 -3.20 8.73 -14.59
CA ASN A 272 -3.68 9.85 -13.77
C ASN A 272 -4.95 9.52 -12.96
N GLN A 273 -5.12 8.25 -12.61
CA GLN A 273 -6.22 7.71 -11.84
C GLN A 273 -5.74 6.55 -10.97
N ASP A 274 -6.38 6.35 -9.82
CA ASP A 274 -6.07 5.22 -8.94
C ASP A 274 -6.66 3.92 -9.48
N LEU A 275 -5.82 2.92 -9.67
CA LEU A 275 -6.22 1.54 -9.96
C LEU A 275 -6.54 0.83 -8.65
N LEU A 276 -7.72 0.22 -8.56
CA LEU A 276 -8.18 -0.44 -7.33
C LEU A 276 -7.80 -1.93 -7.30
N PHE A 277 -6.51 -2.21 -7.53
CA PHE A 277 -5.93 -3.55 -7.42
C PHE A 277 -5.13 -3.70 -6.11
N ASN A 278 -5.14 -4.91 -5.57
CA ASN A 278 -4.19 -5.41 -4.55
C ASN A 278 -3.86 -4.43 -3.41
N GLY A 279 -4.87 -4.09 -2.63
CA GLY A 279 -4.72 -3.27 -1.42
C GLY A 279 -4.68 -1.77 -1.66
N ASN A 280 -4.92 -1.31 -2.90
CA ASN A 280 -4.99 0.10 -3.20
C ASN A 280 -6.38 0.70 -2.91
N ASN A 281 -6.37 2.01 -2.68
CA ASN A 281 -7.53 2.87 -2.50
C ASN A 281 -7.31 4.16 -3.27
N ILE A 282 -8.35 4.97 -3.39
CA ILE A 282 -8.22 6.31 -3.95
C ILE A 282 -7.25 7.12 -3.09
N SER A 283 -6.23 7.63 -3.74
CA SER A 283 -5.21 8.49 -3.15
C SER A 283 -4.90 9.60 -4.14
N ASN A 284 -5.05 10.85 -3.73
CA ASN A 284 -4.63 11.96 -4.58
C ASN A 284 -3.10 12.08 -4.52
N ASN A 285 -2.39 11.71 -5.59
CA ASN A 285 -0.94 11.81 -5.69
C ASN A 285 -0.47 13.08 -6.43
N ASN A 286 -1.35 14.01 -6.79
CA ASN A 286 -0.99 15.24 -7.50
C ASN A 286 0.04 16.08 -6.72
N GLU A 287 -0.07 16.13 -5.40
CA GLU A 287 0.92 16.83 -4.55
C GLU A 287 2.30 16.18 -4.64
N PHE A 288 2.34 14.84 -4.75
CA PHE A 288 3.59 14.12 -4.93
C PHE A 288 4.18 14.36 -6.32
N ASP A 289 3.37 14.38 -7.38
CA ASP A 289 3.85 14.73 -8.72
C ASP A 289 4.41 16.16 -8.78
N GLN A 290 3.78 17.12 -8.11
CA GLN A 290 4.32 18.47 -7.96
C GLN A 290 5.64 18.50 -7.18
N TYR A 291 5.77 17.67 -6.16
CA TYR A 291 7.02 17.52 -5.40
C TYR A 291 8.12 16.95 -6.31
N LEU A 292 7.85 15.87 -7.04
CA LEU A 292 8.78 15.27 -7.99
C LEU A 292 9.28 16.30 -9.02
N LYS A 293 8.37 17.05 -9.62
CA LYS A 293 8.69 18.09 -10.58
C LYS A 293 9.59 19.19 -9.99
N ARG A 294 9.31 19.65 -8.77
CA ARG A 294 10.12 20.66 -8.08
C ARG A 294 11.55 20.20 -7.80
N HIS A 295 11.74 18.90 -7.52
CA HIS A 295 13.06 18.31 -7.24
C HIS A 295 13.74 17.74 -8.49
N GLY A 296 13.17 17.95 -9.69
CA GLY A 296 13.75 17.51 -10.97
C GLY A 296 13.64 16.01 -11.25
N TYR A 297 12.73 15.29 -10.55
CA TYR A 297 12.46 13.89 -10.85
C TYR A 297 11.50 13.78 -12.04
N VAL A 298 11.97 13.16 -13.12
CA VAL A 298 11.17 12.87 -14.31
C VAL A 298 11.24 11.38 -14.60
N PHE A 299 10.09 10.72 -14.51
CA PHE A 299 9.96 9.31 -14.83
C PHE A 299 9.12 9.13 -16.10
N LYS A 300 9.50 8.18 -16.93
CA LYS A 300 8.76 7.81 -18.13
C LYS A 300 8.76 6.30 -18.28
N ASN A 301 7.65 5.74 -18.68
CA ASN A 301 7.56 4.31 -18.94
C ASN A 301 6.55 4.06 -20.06
N GLU A 302 6.98 3.32 -21.10
CA GLU A 302 6.17 2.97 -22.27
C GLU A 302 5.81 1.47 -22.30
N SER A 303 6.20 0.74 -21.27
CA SER A 303 5.85 -0.67 -21.15
C SER A 303 4.33 -0.86 -21.17
N LYS A 304 3.89 -2.02 -21.62
CA LYS A 304 2.48 -2.41 -21.59
C LYS A 304 2.15 -3.30 -20.39
N GLU A 305 3.17 -3.82 -19.73
CA GLU A 305 3.04 -4.66 -18.55
C GLU A 305 4.19 -4.42 -17.55
N ILE A 306 3.86 -4.24 -16.27
CA ILE A 306 4.80 -4.24 -15.14
C ILE A 306 4.19 -5.00 -13.97
N ALA A 307 4.98 -5.85 -13.32
CA ALA A 307 4.59 -6.64 -12.14
C ALA A 307 3.27 -7.41 -12.30
N GLY A 308 2.93 -7.80 -13.54
CA GLY A 308 1.68 -8.48 -13.86
C GLY A 308 0.46 -7.56 -13.94
N TYR A 309 0.63 -6.25 -14.02
CA TYR A 309 -0.43 -5.32 -14.41
C TYR A 309 -0.24 -4.96 -15.88
N ALA A 310 -1.26 -5.21 -16.69
CA ALA A 310 -1.31 -4.76 -18.08
C ALA A 310 -2.04 -3.42 -18.16
N VAL A 311 -1.51 -2.50 -18.98
CA VAL A 311 -2.11 -1.17 -19.23
C VAL A 311 -2.02 -0.87 -20.72
N LEU A 312 -3.16 -0.79 -21.38
CA LEU A 312 -3.28 -0.32 -22.76
C LEU A 312 -4.08 0.98 -22.78
N LYS A 313 -3.61 1.96 -23.53
CA LYS A 313 -4.24 3.28 -23.54
C LYS A 313 -4.14 3.99 -24.87
N ASN A 314 -5.15 4.79 -25.16
CA ASN A 314 -5.12 5.88 -26.14
C ASN A 314 -5.57 7.20 -25.49
N LYS A 315 -5.91 8.21 -26.27
CA LYS A 315 -6.34 9.52 -25.76
C LYS A 315 -7.65 9.47 -24.96
N LYS A 316 -8.54 8.51 -25.22
CA LYS A 316 -9.90 8.45 -24.67
C LYS A 316 -10.10 7.28 -23.72
N ILE A 317 -9.49 6.14 -24.03
CA ILE A 317 -9.73 4.87 -23.34
C ILE A 317 -8.45 4.38 -22.67
N ILE A 318 -8.59 3.87 -21.44
CA ILE A 318 -7.55 3.10 -20.76
C ILE A 318 -8.18 1.76 -20.33
N LEU A 319 -7.55 0.67 -20.75
CA LEU A 319 -7.88 -0.70 -20.32
C LEU A 319 -6.74 -1.23 -19.46
N THR A 320 -7.06 -1.65 -18.25
CA THR A 320 -6.10 -2.25 -17.32
C THR A 320 -6.59 -3.61 -16.85
N MET A 321 -5.67 -4.56 -16.67
CA MET A 321 -6.01 -5.92 -16.20
C MET A 321 -4.91 -6.49 -15.30
N ASP A 322 -5.30 -7.18 -14.23
CA ASP A 322 -4.38 -7.94 -13.38
C ASP A 322 -4.09 -9.31 -14.02
N ILE A 323 -3.00 -9.42 -14.75
CA ILE A 323 -2.49 -10.65 -15.38
C ILE A 323 -1.30 -11.23 -14.59
N GLY A 324 -1.19 -10.93 -13.30
CA GLY A 324 -0.14 -11.42 -12.43
C GLY A 324 -0.65 -12.46 -11.41
N GLY A 325 0.25 -13.36 -11.01
CA GLY A 325 -0.03 -14.33 -9.95
C GLY A 325 -0.07 -13.70 -8.56
N SER A 326 -0.54 -14.44 -7.57
CA SER A 326 -0.51 -13.93 -6.19
C SER A 326 0.93 -13.81 -5.67
N PRO A 327 1.21 -12.82 -4.81
CA PRO A 327 2.49 -12.74 -4.12
C PRO A 327 2.80 -14.00 -3.29
N THR A 328 4.06 -14.16 -2.88
CA THR A 328 4.41 -15.16 -1.88
C THR A 328 3.74 -14.86 -0.54
N ASN A 329 3.56 -15.86 0.31
CA ASN A 329 2.82 -15.74 1.57
C ASN A 329 3.28 -14.54 2.41
N ASN A 330 4.59 -14.29 2.50
CA ASN A 330 5.17 -13.19 3.28
C ASN A 330 4.81 -11.79 2.76
N PHE A 331 4.41 -11.68 1.49
CA PHE A 331 4.06 -10.42 0.84
C PHE A 331 2.57 -10.31 0.51
N SER A 332 1.74 -11.29 0.89
CA SER A 332 0.35 -11.38 0.45
C SER A 332 -0.68 -10.74 1.40
N LYS A 333 -0.21 -10.03 2.43
CA LYS A 333 -1.09 -9.38 3.43
C LYS A 333 -2.17 -8.49 2.80
N PHE A 334 -1.83 -7.78 1.73
CA PHE A 334 -2.73 -6.83 1.05
C PHE A 334 -3.34 -7.40 -0.24
N TYR A 335 -3.00 -8.64 -0.61
CA TYR A 335 -3.49 -9.24 -1.82
C TYR A 335 -5.01 -9.44 -1.74
N GLN A 336 -5.67 -9.16 -2.85
CA GLN A 336 -7.09 -9.41 -3.08
C GLN A 336 -7.20 -10.48 -4.16
N SER A 337 -8.18 -11.37 -4.10
CA SER A 337 -8.35 -12.47 -5.06
C SER A 337 -8.86 -11.98 -6.42
N GLY A 338 -8.15 -11.03 -7.02
CA GLY A 338 -8.52 -10.31 -8.22
C GLY A 338 -7.75 -10.74 -9.49
N ALA A 339 -7.21 -11.96 -9.54
CA ALA A 339 -6.57 -12.42 -10.78
C ALA A 339 -7.53 -12.34 -11.96
N LEU A 340 -7.07 -11.74 -13.07
CA LEU A 340 -7.83 -11.42 -14.29
C LEU A 340 -8.97 -10.41 -14.09
N SER A 341 -9.03 -9.70 -12.96
CA SER A 341 -9.90 -8.53 -12.85
C SER A 341 -9.36 -7.37 -13.69
N PHE A 342 -10.26 -6.49 -14.11
CA PHE A 342 -9.91 -5.39 -14.99
C PHE A 342 -10.62 -4.09 -14.60
N GLU A 343 -10.08 -2.98 -15.07
CA GLU A 343 -10.72 -1.67 -14.98
C GLU A 343 -10.67 -0.98 -16.34
N VAL A 344 -11.72 -0.23 -16.66
CA VAL A 344 -11.85 0.55 -17.90
C VAL A 344 -12.13 2.00 -17.56
N PHE A 345 -11.38 2.89 -18.19
CA PHE A 345 -11.61 4.33 -18.11
C PHE A 345 -11.99 4.88 -19.47
N SER A 346 -12.98 5.76 -19.50
CA SER A 346 -13.36 6.54 -20.66
C SER A 346 -13.26 8.03 -20.33
N ASN A 347 -12.50 8.78 -21.13
CA ASN A 347 -12.27 10.20 -20.94
C ASN A 347 -11.92 10.58 -19.47
N GLY A 348 -11.09 9.75 -18.82
CA GLY A 348 -10.65 9.94 -17.44
C GLY A 348 -11.67 9.54 -16.35
N LYS A 349 -12.81 8.94 -16.72
CA LYS A 349 -13.85 8.45 -15.80
C LYS A 349 -13.86 6.92 -15.78
N LYS A 350 -14.07 6.32 -14.63
CA LYS A 350 -14.13 4.84 -14.51
C LYS A 350 -15.48 4.32 -14.97
N LEU A 351 -15.48 3.48 -16.00
CA LEU A 351 -16.65 2.74 -16.46
C LEU A 351 -16.77 1.41 -15.70
N ILE A 352 -15.70 0.61 -15.70
CA ILE A 352 -15.58 -0.62 -14.94
C ILE A 352 -14.47 -0.44 -13.91
N THR A 353 -14.74 -0.81 -12.67
CA THR A 353 -13.80 -0.68 -11.56
C THR A 353 -13.72 -1.98 -10.76
N ASN A 354 -12.83 -2.05 -9.78
CA ASN A 354 -12.89 -3.00 -8.67
C ASN A 354 -13.44 -2.28 -7.43
N SER A 355 -13.90 -3.01 -6.44
CA SER A 355 -14.47 -2.39 -5.24
C SER A 355 -13.43 -1.65 -4.37
N GLY A 356 -12.14 -1.97 -4.51
CA GLY A 356 -11.08 -1.39 -3.68
C GLY A 356 -10.84 -2.18 -2.37
N TYR A 357 -10.02 -1.63 -1.50
CA TYR A 357 -9.53 -2.30 -0.29
C TYR A 357 -9.97 -1.61 0.99
N PHE A 358 -10.46 -2.38 1.97
CA PHE A 358 -10.83 -1.86 3.29
C PHE A 358 -9.71 -2.16 4.30
N PRO A 359 -8.95 -1.13 4.75
CA PRO A 359 -7.71 -1.36 5.51
C PRO A 359 -7.92 -1.74 6.98
N ASN A 360 -9.08 -1.43 7.60
CA ASN A 360 -9.34 -1.72 9.01
C ASN A 360 -9.61 -3.21 9.23
N ASN A 361 -8.60 -3.94 9.65
CA ASN A 361 -8.62 -5.39 9.84
C ASN A 361 -9.52 -5.89 11.00
N LYS A 362 -10.02 -5.00 11.84
CA LYS A 362 -11.02 -5.32 12.87
C LYS A 362 -12.45 -5.32 12.31
N ASN A 363 -12.66 -4.77 11.12
CA ASN A 363 -13.97 -4.70 10.46
C ASN A 363 -14.18 -5.91 9.53
N LYS A 364 -15.42 -6.41 9.44
CA LYS A 364 -15.81 -7.50 8.54
C LYS A 364 -15.54 -7.14 7.06
N LEU A 365 -15.66 -5.86 6.68
CA LEU A 365 -15.40 -5.36 5.34
C LEU A 365 -13.95 -5.61 4.89
N HIS A 366 -12.99 -5.67 5.82
CA HIS A 366 -11.61 -6.01 5.50
C HIS A 366 -11.49 -7.41 4.88
N LYS A 367 -12.15 -8.41 5.47
CA LYS A 367 -12.15 -9.79 4.93
C LYS A 367 -12.90 -9.83 3.60
N LEU A 368 -14.03 -9.14 3.52
CA LEU A 368 -14.85 -9.08 2.31
C LEU A 368 -14.08 -8.44 1.15
N SER A 369 -13.33 -7.36 1.39
CA SER A 369 -12.52 -6.67 0.37
C SER A 369 -11.46 -7.56 -0.29
N LYS A 370 -11.13 -8.70 0.31
CA LYS A 370 -10.18 -9.69 -0.24
C LYS A 370 -10.85 -10.73 -1.15
N SER A 371 -12.18 -10.79 -1.19
CA SER A 371 -12.91 -11.79 -1.98
C SER A 371 -12.93 -11.46 -3.47
N THR A 372 -13.00 -12.51 -4.31
CA THR A 372 -13.17 -12.36 -5.75
C THR A 372 -14.51 -11.69 -6.11
N ALA A 373 -15.54 -11.86 -5.30
CA ALA A 373 -16.85 -11.23 -5.51
C ALA A 373 -16.79 -9.69 -5.51
N LEU A 374 -15.76 -9.07 -4.92
CA LEU A 374 -15.53 -7.62 -4.96
C LEU A 374 -14.54 -7.18 -6.06
N GLN A 375 -14.27 -8.05 -7.01
CA GLN A 375 -13.40 -7.78 -8.15
C GLN A 375 -14.17 -8.00 -9.47
N SER A 376 -13.88 -7.20 -10.49
CA SER A 376 -14.50 -7.36 -11.82
C SER A 376 -13.92 -8.57 -12.56
N THR A 377 -14.27 -9.76 -12.08
CA THR A 377 -13.81 -11.05 -12.60
C THR A 377 -14.80 -12.18 -12.26
N LEU A 378 -14.45 -13.40 -12.65
CA LEU A 378 -15.28 -14.59 -12.46
C LEU A 378 -15.04 -15.24 -11.09
N SER A 379 -16.12 -15.65 -10.42
CA SER A 379 -16.12 -16.51 -9.23
C SER A 379 -16.87 -17.82 -9.49
N ILE A 380 -16.49 -18.90 -8.80
CA ILE A 380 -17.10 -20.23 -8.89
C ILE A 380 -17.69 -20.61 -7.53
N GLU A 381 -18.96 -21.02 -7.48
CA GLU A 381 -19.65 -21.52 -6.29
C GLU A 381 -19.47 -20.60 -5.08
N ASP A 382 -19.56 -19.27 -5.27
CA ASP A 382 -19.32 -18.24 -4.26
C ASP A 382 -17.93 -18.31 -3.60
N HIS A 383 -16.96 -18.99 -4.23
CA HIS A 383 -15.61 -19.09 -3.73
C HIS A 383 -14.67 -18.11 -4.41
N SER A 384 -13.78 -17.57 -3.61
CA SER A 384 -12.68 -16.78 -4.14
C SER A 384 -11.65 -17.64 -4.85
N SER A 385 -11.01 -17.09 -5.88
CA SER A 385 -9.92 -17.74 -6.62
C SER A 385 -8.70 -18.06 -5.75
N CYS A 386 -8.62 -17.50 -4.54
CA CYS A 386 -7.53 -17.67 -3.60
C CYS A 386 -8.05 -18.02 -2.21
N ASP A 387 -7.45 -19.04 -1.58
CA ASP A 387 -7.70 -19.35 -0.18
C ASP A 387 -6.78 -18.52 0.72
N TYR A 388 -7.33 -18.06 1.87
CA TYR A 388 -6.59 -17.32 2.87
C TYR A 388 -6.47 -18.12 4.17
N ARG A 389 -5.34 -17.98 4.84
CA ARG A 389 -5.13 -18.45 6.21
C ARG A 389 -4.81 -17.29 7.14
N LYS A 390 -5.09 -17.45 8.42
CA LYS A 390 -4.72 -16.47 9.43
C LYS A 390 -3.19 -16.50 9.63
N LEU A 391 -2.57 -15.33 9.60
CA LEU A 391 -1.20 -15.12 10.04
C LEU A 391 -1.17 -14.86 11.56
N ASP A 392 -2.14 -14.02 12.00
CA ASP A 392 -2.38 -13.66 13.39
C ASP A 392 -3.88 -13.37 13.61
N LYS A 393 -4.26 -12.78 14.76
CA LYS A 393 -5.66 -12.48 15.09
C LYS A 393 -6.38 -11.61 14.06
N SER A 394 -5.66 -10.79 13.32
CA SER A 394 -6.22 -9.74 12.46
C SER A 394 -5.75 -9.78 11.00
N ASN A 395 -4.67 -10.49 10.70
CA ASN A 395 -4.09 -10.51 9.38
C ASN A 395 -4.34 -11.85 8.65
N LEU A 396 -4.77 -11.73 7.40
CA LEU A 396 -4.94 -12.84 6.48
C LEU A 396 -3.86 -12.80 5.42
N ILE A 397 -3.26 -13.94 5.12
CA ILE A 397 -2.30 -14.13 4.03
C ILE A 397 -2.79 -15.24 3.10
N VAL A 398 -2.32 -15.22 1.87
CA VAL A 398 -2.60 -16.28 0.90
C VAL A 398 -2.10 -17.62 1.44
N ASP A 399 -2.96 -18.63 1.46
CA ASP A 399 -2.59 -20.00 1.85
C ASP A 399 -1.92 -20.71 0.70
N LYS A 400 -2.55 -20.71 -0.48
CA LYS A 400 -2.01 -21.28 -1.72
C LYS A 400 -1.94 -20.24 -2.80
N ARG A 401 -0.80 -20.19 -3.48
CA ARG A 401 -0.52 -19.21 -4.52
C ARG A 401 -1.34 -19.53 -5.78
N ILE A 402 -1.86 -18.44 -6.38
CA ILE A 402 -2.37 -18.44 -7.74
C ILE A 402 -1.19 -18.23 -8.68
N HIS A 403 -1.14 -19.05 -9.73
CA HIS A 403 -0.18 -18.89 -10.82
C HIS A 403 -0.93 -18.54 -12.10
N ILE A 404 -0.41 -17.58 -12.84
CA ILE A 404 -0.82 -17.34 -14.21
C ILE A 404 -0.15 -18.39 -15.07
N ILE A 405 -0.97 -19.15 -15.80
CA ILE A 405 -0.52 -20.28 -16.64
C ILE A 405 -0.17 -19.78 -18.04
N LYS A 406 -0.96 -18.82 -18.54
CA LYS A 406 -0.84 -18.25 -19.88
C LYS A 406 -1.18 -16.77 -19.80
N LYS A 407 -0.50 -15.95 -20.58
CA LYS A 407 -0.86 -14.54 -20.80
C LYS A 407 -0.42 -14.12 -22.20
N ASN A 408 -1.18 -13.19 -22.79
CA ASN A 408 -0.84 -12.57 -24.05
C ASN A 408 -1.31 -11.12 -24.06
N LEU A 409 -0.58 -10.27 -24.77
CA LEU A 409 -0.83 -8.84 -24.87
C LEU A 409 -0.51 -8.36 -26.27
N VAL A 410 -1.50 -7.76 -26.95
CA VAL A 410 -1.37 -7.15 -28.27
C VAL A 410 -1.83 -5.69 -28.16
N SER A 411 -1.09 -4.78 -28.78
CA SER A 411 -1.42 -3.36 -28.78
C SER A 411 -1.05 -2.77 -30.14
N GLU A 412 -2.02 -2.71 -31.01
CA GLU A 412 -1.97 -2.11 -32.35
C GLU A 412 -2.86 -0.87 -32.38
N ASP A 413 -2.74 -0.05 -33.40
CA ASP A 413 -3.51 1.21 -33.47
C ASP A 413 -5.02 0.99 -33.52
N ASN A 414 -5.47 -0.06 -34.20
CA ASN A 414 -6.88 -0.38 -34.41
C ASN A 414 -7.38 -1.62 -33.61
N TYR A 415 -6.51 -2.25 -32.82
CA TYR A 415 -6.84 -3.47 -32.08
C TYR A 415 -5.98 -3.66 -30.84
N TRP A 416 -6.61 -3.88 -29.69
CA TRP A 416 -5.94 -4.29 -28.48
C TRP A 416 -6.45 -5.64 -27.99
N LYS A 417 -5.59 -6.38 -27.33
CA LYS A 417 -5.93 -7.63 -26.68
C LYS A 417 -5.14 -7.82 -25.42
N ILE A 418 -5.82 -8.12 -24.32
CA ILE A 418 -5.21 -8.62 -23.08
C ILE A 418 -5.84 -9.96 -22.77
N SER A 419 -5.03 -11.00 -22.55
CA SER A 419 -5.55 -12.29 -22.12
C SER A 419 -4.68 -12.92 -21.04
N GLY A 420 -5.29 -13.76 -20.20
CA GLY A 420 -4.61 -14.51 -19.18
C GLY A 420 -5.41 -15.75 -18.75
N ALA A 421 -4.71 -16.71 -18.16
CA ALA A 421 -5.33 -17.88 -17.54
C ALA A 421 -4.69 -18.16 -16.18
N HIS A 422 -5.49 -18.54 -15.18
CA HIS A 422 -5.01 -18.86 -13.85
C HIS A 422 -5.54 -20.17 -13.29
N ASN A 423 -4.78 -20.77 -12.36
CA ASN A 423 -5.08 -22.04 -11.72
C ASN A 423 -5.81 -21.91 -10.36
N GLY A 424 -6.37 -20.75 -10.03
CA GLY A 424 -6.96 -20.49 -8.72
C GLY A 424 -8.10 -21.47 -8.35
N TYR A 425 -8.86 -21.90 -9.33
CA TYR A 425 -9.98 -22.84 -9.15
C TYR A 425 -9.61 -24.31 -9.40
N LEU A 426 -8.39 -24.59 -9.88
CA LEU A 426 -8.00 -25.94 -10.30
C LEU A 426 -8.10 -26.97 -9.17
N ARG A 427 -7.68 -26.59 -7.97
CA ARG A 427 -7.63 -27.52 -6.83
C ARG A 427 -9.00 -27.96 -6.33
N LYS A 428 -9.97 -27.02 -6.29
CA LYS A 428 -11.26 -27.24 -5.66
C LYS A 428 -12.32 -27.66 -6.65
N PHE A 429 -12.24 -27.12 -7.85
CA PHE A 429 -13.24 -27.30 -8.89
C PHE A 429 -12.69 -27.96 -10.16
N GLN A 430 -11.41 -28.37 -10.16
CA GLN A 430 -10.71 -28.91 -11.32
C GLN A 430 -10.84 -28.02 -12.57
N THR A 431 -10.91 -26.69 -12.36
CA THR A 431 -11.24 -25.70 -13.40
C THR A 431 -10.14 -24.66 -13.50
N ILE A 432 -9.78 -24.31 -14.73
CA ILE A 432 -8.93 -23.16 -15.07
C ILE A 432 -9.85 -22.07 -15.59
N HIS A 433 -9.67 -20.85 -15.09
CA HIS A 433 -10.30 -19.66 -15.65
C HIS A 433 -9.35 -18.98 -16.62
N GLU A 434 -9.79 -18.78 -17.86
CA GLU A 434 -9.13 -17.96 -18.86
C GLU A 434 -10.02 -16.76 -19.20
N ARG A 435 -9.46 -15.58 -19.25
CA ARG A 435 -10.12 -14.34 -19.71
C ARG A 435 -9.34 -13.72 -20.84
N GLU A 436 -10.07 -13.26 -21.85
CA GLU A 436 -9.57 -12.48 -22.96
C GLU A 436 -10.44 -11.23 -23.11
N ILE A 437 -9.84 -10.07 -23.27
CA ILE A 437 -10.52 -8.79 -23.56
C ILE A 437 -9.88 -8.19 -24.79
N GLU A 438 -10.71 -7.98 -25.82
CA GLU A 438 -10.36 -7.28 -27.03
C GLU A 438 -10.98 -5.88 -27.01
N PHE A 439 -10.29 -4.90 -27.59
CA PHE A 439 -10.81 -3.54 -27.74
C PHE A 439 -10.59 -3.07 -29.17
N TYR A 440 -11.63 -2.52 -29.75
CA TYR A 440 -11.68 -1.96 -31.10
C TYR A 440 -11.83 -0.43 -31.02
N PRO A 441 -10.74 0.34 -31.17
CA PRO A 441 -10.73 1.79 -30.94
C PRO A 441 -11.68 2.58 -31.84
N GLU A 442 -11.85 2.18 -33.10
CA GLU A 442 -12.73 2.88 -34.06
C GLU A 442 -14.21 2.81 -33.64
N GLN A 443 -14.63 1.67 -33.08
CA GLN A 443 -16.01 1.42 -32.66
C GLN A 443 -16.22 1.76 -31.17
N ILE A 444 -15.15 2.06 -30.43
CA ILE A 444 -15.13 2.18 -28.98
C ILE A 444 -15.86 0.99 -28.32
N LYS A 445 -15.41 -0.22 -28.70
CA LYS A 445 -16.08 -1.47 -28.39
C LYS A 445 -15.12 -2.44 -27.72
N PHE A 446 -15.55 -3.02 -26.60
CA PHE A 446 -14.87 -4.12 -25.93
C PHE A 446 -15.64 -5.42 -26.17
N ILE A 447 -14.92 -6.49 -26.48
CA ILE A 447 -15.43 -7.85 -26.53
C ILE A 447 -14.64 -8.68 -25.55
N GLY A 448 -15.32 -9.31 -24.60
CA GLY A 448 -14.67 -10.17 -23.62
C GLY A 448 -15.12 -11.62 -23.74
N PHE A 449 -14.20 -12.51 -23.44
CA PHE A 449 -14.43 -13.95 -23.38
C PHE A 449 -13.92 -14.47 -22.03
N ASP A 450 -14.82 -14.99 -21.21
CA ASP A 450 -14.45 -15.79 -20.04
C ASP A 450 -14.62 -17.27 -20.39
N LYS A 451 -13.58 -18.07 -20.14
CA LYS A 451 -13.58 -19.50 -20.43
C LYS A 451 -13.33 -20.29 -19.15
N LEU A 452 -14.19 -21.24 -18.90
CA LEU A 452 -14.03 -22.25 -17.86
C LEU A 452 -13.54 -23.55 -18.52
N LEU A 453 -12.28 -23.91 -18.30
CA LEU A 453 -11.67 -25.12 -18.81
C LEU A 453 -11.62 -26.16 -17.69
N ARG A 454 -12.49 -27.16 -17.75
CA ARG A 454 -12.67 -28.15 -16.71
C ARG A 454 -11.87 -29.42 -17.02
N LYS A 455 -11.21 -29.94 -16.00
CA LYS A 455 -10.55 -31.27 -16.06
C LYS A 455 -11.45 -32.38 -15.60
N ASP A 456 -12.56 -32.07 -14.94
CA ASP A 456 -13.57 -32.99 -14.45
C ASP A 456 -14.92 -32.29 -14.55
N ASN A 457 -15.85 -32.89 -15.31
CA ASN A 457 -17.21 -32.42 -15.53
C ASN A 457 -18.26 -33.30 -14.85
N SER A 458 -17.83 -34.18 -13.92
CA SER A 458 -18.74 -35.11 -13.21
C SER A 458 -19.85 -34.41 -12.42
N ARG A 459 -19.69 -33.12 -12.12
CA ARG A 459 -20.72 -32.29 -11.47
C ARG A 459 -20.88 -30.95 -12.18
N GLU A 460 -22.08 -30.41 -12.19
CA GLU A 460 -22.30 -29.01 -12.60
C GLU A 460 -21.66 -28.05 -11.62
N ILE A 461 -21.15 -26.92 -12.11
CA ILE A 461 -20.62 -25.84 -11.27
C ILE A 461 -21.29 -24.51 -11.63
N LYS A 462 -21.70 -23.76 -10.59
CA LYS A 462 -22.24 -22.41 -10.76
C LYS A 462 -21.09 -21.41 -10.88
N PHE A 463 -21.28 -20.39 -11.71
CA PHE A 463 -20.33 -19.28 -11.81
C PHE A 463 -21.07 -17.95 -11.88
N ASP A 464 -20.39 -16.90 -11.42
CA ASP A 464 -20.80 -15.52 -11.58
C ASP A 464 -19.62 -14.70 -12.12
N ILE A 465 -19.89 -13.84 -13.09
CA ILE A 465 -18.96 -12.84 -13.59
C ILE A 465 -19.49 -11.48 -13.20
N ARG A 466 -18.73 -10.74 -12.41
CA ARG A 466 -19.12 -9.41 -11.93
C ARG A 466 -18.35 -8.31 -12.64
N PHE A 467 -19.06 -7.22 -12.92
CA PHE A 467 -18.53 -5.98 -13.47
C PHE A 467 -18.98 -4.86 -12.56
N HIS A 468 -18.08 -4.43 -11.67
CA HIS A 468 -18.37 -3.37 -10.73
C HIS A 468 -18.37 -2.02 -11.45
N LEU A 469 -19.40 -1.22 -11.21
CA LEU A 469 -19.52 0.13 -11.77
C LEU A 469 -19.06 1.17 -10.74
N GLU A 470 -18.60 2.32 -11.24
CA GLU A 470 -18.29 3.46 -10.37
C GLU A 470 -19.57 3.92 -9.62
N PRO A 471 -19.52 4.33 -8.34
CA PRO A 471 -20.72 4.71 -7.56
C PRO A 471 -21.62 5.78 -8.17
N ASN A 472 -21.07 6.61 -9.04
CA ASN A 472 -21.86 7.67 -9.72
C ASN A 472 -22.47 7.22 -11.05
N SER A 473 -22.22 5.98 -11.49
CA SER A 473 -22.81 5.40 -12.70
C SER A 473 -24.21 4.87 -12.39
N LYS A 474 -25.09 4.91 -13.37
CA LYS A 474 -26.42 4.30 -13.30
C LYS A 474 -26.55 3.23 -14.35
N ALA A 475 -27.07 2.07 -13.98
CA ALA A 475 -27.34 0.97 -14.88
C ALA A 475 -28.82 0.64 -14.90
N MET A 476 -29.38 0.37 -16.08
CA MET A 476 -30.77 -0.05 -16.25
C MET A 476 -30.88 -1.10 -17.36
N LYS A 477 -31.74 -2.10 -17.16
CA LYS A 477 -32.04 -3.10 -18.19
C LYS A 477 -32.86 -2.50 -19.31
N THR A 478 -32.60 -2.96 -20.53
CA THR A 478 -33.47 -2.69 -21.68
C THR A 478 -34.83 -3.42 -21.54
N GLN A 479 -35.84 -2.97 -22.26
CA GLN A 479 -37.20 -3.56 -22.19
C GLN A 479 -37.22 -5.06 -22.56
N ASP A 480 -36.34 -5.48 -23.45
CA ASP A 480 -36.20 -6.91 -23.87
C ASP A 480 -35.33 -7.72 -22.90
N ASN A 481 -34.82 -7.14 -21.83
CA ASN A 481 -33.91 -7.76 -20.84
C ASN A 481 -32.58 -8.33 -21.38
N LYS A 482 -32.24 -8.03 -22.66
CA LYS A 482 -31.05 -8.59 -23.32
C LYS A 482 -29.80 -7.73 -23.17
N SER A 483 -29.98 -6.50 -22.72
CA SER A 483 -28.87 -5.55 -22.56
C SER A 483 -29.04 -4.71 -21.30
N ILE A 484 -27.95 -4.12 -20.85
CA ILE A 484 -27.94 -3.13 -19.79
C ILE A 484 -27.35 -1.84 -20.35
N LEU A 485 -28.07 -0.75 -20.18
CA LEU A 485 -27.57 0.59 -20.48
C LEU A 485 -26.89 1.15 -19.25
N ILE A 486 -25.71 1.73 -19.44
CA ILE A 486 -24.90 2.34 -18.37
C ILE A 486 -24.76 3.81 -18.70
N GLU A 487 -25.21 4.66 -17.80
CA GLU A 487 -25.00 6.11 -17.81
C GLU A 487 -23.73 6.41 -16.98
N LEU A 488 -22.73 6.96 -17.63
CA LEU A 488 -21.48 7.42 -17.00
C LEU A 488 -21.33 8.92 -17.24
N GLU A 489 -21.92 9.73 -16.36
CA GLU A 489 -22.05 11.19 -16.49
C GLU A 489 -22.70 11.58 -17.84
N ASP A 490 -21.91 12.06 -18.81
CA ASP A 490 -22.36 12.50 -20.15
C ASP A 490 -22.12 11.43 -21.24
N GLU A 491 -21.77 10.20 -20.85
CA GLU A 491 -21.55 9.10 -21.77
C GLU A 491 -22.58 7.97 -21.55
N GLY A 492 -23.07 7.42 -22.66
CA GLY A 492 -23.88 6.22 -22.69
C GLY A 492 -23.09 5.00 -23.13
N TRP A 493 -23.31 3.87 -22.44
CA TRP A 493 -22.70 2.60 -22.77
C TRP A 493 -23.73 1.49 -22.76
N LYS A 494 -23.57 0.50 -23.62
CA LYS A 494 -24.42 -0.70 -23.69
C LYS A 494 -23.58 -1.92 -23.34
N PHE A 495 -24.07 -2.71 -22.38
CA PHE A 495 -23.53 -4.02 -22.03
C PHE A 495 -24.49 -5.11 -22.54
N SER A 496 -23.96 -6.18 -23.14
CA SER A 496 -24.73 -7.36 -23.55
C SER A 496 -23.93 -8.63 -23.33
N CYS A 497 -24.63 -9.76 -23.20
CA CYS A 497 -24.03 -11.08 -23.07
C CYS A 497 -24.80 -12.06 -23.96
N ASP A 498 -24.07 -12.95 -24.63
CA ASP A 498 -24.65 -14.02 -25.44
C ASP A 498 -24.99 -15.22 -24.53
N ASN A 499 -26.18 -15.77 -24.66
CA ASN A 499 -26.60 -17.04 -24.05
C ASN A 499 -26.66 -17.12 -22.51
N PHE A 500 -26.51 -16.00 -21.78
CA PHE A 500 -26.63 -15.98 -20.33
C PHE A 500 -27.44 -14.77 -19.86
N ASP A 501 -28.14 -14.97 -18.75
CA ASP A 501 -28.89 -13.90 -18.10
C ASP A 501 -27.94 -12.87 -17.50
N ILE A 502 -28.29 -11.59 -17.70
CA ILE A 502 -27.58 -10.47 -17.10
C ILE A 502 -28.48 -9.80 -16.06
N ASN A 503 -27.90 -9.50 -14.90
CA ASN A 503 -28.59 -8.84 -13.81
C ASN A 503 -27.84 -7.59 -13.33
N ILE A 504 -28.55 -6.72 -12.64
CA ILE A 504 -27.97 -5.59 -11.93
C ILE A 504 -28.13 -5.88 -10.44
N ASP A 505 -27.01 -6.03 -9.76
CA ASP A 505 -26.94 -6.30 -8.33
C ASP A 505 -26.44 -5.05 -7.57
N ASN A 506 -26.87 -4.92 -6.32
CA ASN A 506 -26.27 -3.95 -5.42
C ASN A 506 -24.90 -4.42 -4.96
N GLY A 507 -23.93 -3.54 -4.98
CA GLY A 507 -22.54 -3.79 -4.60
C GLY A 507 -22.03 -2.84 -3.54
N LEU A 508 -20.77 -3.07 -3.14
CA LEU A 508 -20.05 -2.23 -2.19
C LEU A 508 -18.78 -1.68 -2.84
N TYR A 509 -18.64 -0.37 -2.79
CA TYR A 509 -17.45 0.33 -3.23
C TYR A 509 -16.61 0.76 -2.02
N LEU A 510 -15.39 0.25 -1.92
CA LEU A 510 -14.45 0.42 -0.82
C LEU A 510 -13.24 1.27 -1.25
N GLY A 511 -13.29 1.90 -2.41
CA GLY A 511 -12.19 2.72 -2.95
C GLY A 511 -11.79 3.87 -2.04
N ASN A 512 -12.73 4.43 -1.27
CA ASN A 512 -12.44 5.47 -0.31
C ASN A 512 -11.87 4.88 1.00
N LYS A 513 -10.83 5.51 1.52
CA LYS A 513 -10.18 5.05 2.76
C LYS A 513 -11.17 5.07 3.94
N ASN A 514 -11.31 3.91 4.61
CA ASN A 514 -12.13 3.72 5.82
C ASN A 514 -13.63 4.04 5.68
N SER A 515 -14.14 4.16 4.47
CA SER A 515 -15.56 4.34 4.18
C SER A 515 -16.00 3.42 3.06
N TYR A 516 -17.28 3.24 2.90
CA TYR A 516 -17.86 2.53 1.76
C TYR A 516 -19.00 3.37 1.17
N LYS A 517 -19.29 3.07 -0.09
CA LYS A 517 -20.46 3.59 -0.80
C LYS A 517 -21.16 2.40 -1.45
N ASP A 518 -22.45 2.53 -1.64
CA ASP A 518 -23.19 1.59 -2.48
C ASP A 518 -22.85 1.88 -3.94
N ASN A 519 -22.78 0.83 -4.75
CA ASN A 519 -22.66 0.89 -6.20
C ASN A 519 -23.53 -0.19 -6.86
N GLN A 520 -23.60 -0.17 -8.18
CA GLN A 520 -24.23 -1.20 -8.96
C GLN A 520 -23.18 -2.09 -9.61
N ASN A 521 -23.51 -3.38 -9.74
CA ASN A 521 -22.70 -4.35 -10.46
C ASN A 521 -23.56 -4.98 -11.55
N ILE A 522 -22.97 -5.19 -12.73
CA ILE A 522 -23.54 -6.09 -13.72
C ILE A 522 -23.07 -7.49 -13.37
N CYS A 523 -23.97 -8.45 -13.34
CA CYS A 523 -23.67 -9.85 -13.03
C CYS A 523 -24.19 -10.76 -14.15
N ILE A 524 -23.29 -11.59 -14.69
CA ILE A 524 -23.63 -12.73 -15.55
C ILE A 524 -23.57 -13.96 -14.67
N SER A 525 -24.69 -14.68 -14.54
CA SER A 525 -24.75 -15.93 -13.76
C SER A 525 -25.05 -17.12 -14.67
N GLY A 526 -24.43 -18.26 -14.38
CA GLY A 526 -24.65 -19.46 -15.18
C GLY A 526 -24.19 -20.75 -14.51
N ILE A 527 -24.44 -21.86 -15.21
CA ILE A 527 -24.01 -23.20 -14.81
C ILE A 527 -23.13 -23.75 -15.93
N SER A 528 -21.95 -24.19 -15.59
CA SER A 528 -21.06 -24.90 -16.50
C SER A 528 -21.26 -26.41 -16.34
N LYS A 529 -21.56 -27.09 -17.44
CA LYS A 529 -21.83 -28.55 -17.52
C LYS A 529 -20.74 -29.27 -18.30
N ASP A 530 -20.17 -28.58 -19.29
CA ASP A 530 -19.25 -29.17 -20.28
C ASP A 530 -17.78 -29.00 -19.86
N ASP A 531 -16.88 -29.67 -20.56
CA ASP A 531 -15.41 -29.52 -20.36
C ASP A 531 -14.90 -28.11 -20.65
N SER A 532 -15.61 -27.40 -21.53
CA SER A 532 -15.28 -26.02 -21.88
C SER A 532 -16.54 -25.17 -21.99
N GLN A 533 -16.69 -24.20 -21.11
CA GLN A 533 -17.77 -23.21 -21.20
C GLN A 533 -17.18 -21.89 -21.59
N ILE A 534 -17.67 -21.25 -22.65
CA ILE A 534 -17.28 -19.94 -23.12
C ILE A 534 -18.43 -18.98 -22.90
N ILE A 535 -18.15 -17.86 -22.26
CA ILE A 535 -19.09 -16.77 -21.98
C ILE A 535 -18.56 -15.53 -22.73
N ARG A 536 -19.30 -15.10 -23.77
CA ARG A 536 -18.98 -13.90 -24.53
C ARG A 536 -19.84 -12.73 -24.06
N TRP A 537 -19.20 -11.61 -23.79
CA TRP A 537 -19.86 -10.36 -23.42
C TRP A 537 -19.28 -9.18 -24.21
N GLU A 538 -20.03 -8.11 -24.28
CA GLU A 538 -19.69 -6.93 -25.05
C GLU A 538 -20.04 -5.64 -24.33
N ILE A 539 -19.17 -4.62 -24.42
CA ILE A 539 -19.40 -3.28 -23.93
C ILE A 539 -19.13 -2.32 -25.07
N THR A 540 -20.15 -1.55 -25.48
CA THR A 540 -20.04 -0.62 -26.62
C THR A 540 -20.54 0.76 -26.19
N LYS A 541 -19.82 1.79 -26.61
CA LYS A 541 -20.26 3.19 -26.44
C LYS A 541 -21.41 3.50 -27.38
N ILE A 542 -22.44 4.20 -26.91
CA ILE A 542 -23.63 4.61 -27.66
C ILE A 542 -23.74 6.12 -27.76
#